data_a5d039bf9f21978fb8ae6567ad4f05bd
#
_entry.id   a5d039bf9f21978fb8ae6567ad4f05bd
#
_cell.length_a   1.000
_cell.length_b   1.000
_cell.length_c   1.000
_cell.angle_alpha   90.00
_cell.angle_beta   90.00
_cell.angle_gamma   90.00
#
_symmetry.space_group_name_H-M   'P 1'
#
loop_
_entity.id
_entity.type
_entity.pdbx_description
1 polymer ?
#
loop_
_entity_poly.entity_id
_entity_poly.type
_entity_poly.pdbx_seq_one_letter_code
_entity_poly.pdbx_strand_id
1 'polypeptide(L)'
;MGKKKRKHSGHYCKVCGCHKSNESFTGKGHALHICKECQSLPKDEQADRMRCNEVERAAFRFPMRRQDWELLEKYAKKYKDRESGKFAQEMLDMKRGVCVPEEVDEETDEWDDDIFQVAQTPFSELEEDTRTAMEELLEDNINEYMMHKDYIPEGKDLQDIADWVLKETNDTFYLKAVPDDAYRRLVDDAVRKLVKVWKEDGLEIRTYAESLTVMETERLVIRKIIRKDTGALLAIMGKPEVMYAWEHGFDKKEVRQWINRQFARYRKDGYGYFALVLKDGGKLIGQAGLMKSVINGNEAVELGYILDNAYWHNGYATEAARRCLRYAFEELDLQEVYCSIRPENISSIRVAEAIDMKPCGSHTIIYNGKEMPHLLYKVEKPMQ
;
A
#
# COMPACT_ATOMS: atom_id res chain seq x y z
N MET A 1 -6.61 2.90 -37.71
CA MET A 1 -7.12 4.22 -37.26
C MET A 1 -6.36 4.62 -36.00
N GLY A 2 -5.44 5.57 -36.13
CA GLY A 2 -4.55 5.98 -35.02
C GLY A 2 -5.30 6.74 -33.93
N LYS A 3 -5.19 6.31 -32.68
CA LYS A 3 -5.67 7.04 -31.51
C LYS A 3 -4.86 8.36 -31.38
N LYS A 4 -5.48 9.49 -31.73
CA LYS A 4 -4.92 10.83 -31.45
C LYS A 4 -4.76 10.96 -29.93
N LYS A 5 -3.50 11.02 -29.44
CA LYS A 5 -3.21 11.50 -28.08
C LYS A 5 -3.81 12.91 -27.93
N ARG A 6 -4.75 13.09 -26.99
CA ARG A 6 -5.21 14.42 -26.59
C ARG A 6 -4.00 15.18 -26.05
N LYS A 7 -3.51 16.17 -26.80
CA LYS A 7 -2.56 17.15 -26.30
C LYS A 7 -3.27 17.96 -25.24
N HIS A 8 -2.81 17.92 -23.99
CA HIS A 8 -3.21 18.88 -22.98
C HIS A 8 -2.80 20.27 -23.50
N SER A 9 -3.80 21.06 -23.92
CA SER A 9 -3.59 22.45 -24.34
C SER A 9 -3.51 23.32 -23.11
N GLY A 10 -2.29 23.65 -22.65
CA GLY A 10 -2.10 24.51 -21.50
C GLY A 10 -0.64 24.46 -21.00
N HIS A 11 -0.27 25.44 -20.17
CA HIS A 11 1.03 25.52 -19.53
C HIS A 11 0.94 25.30 -18.02
N TYR A 12 1.96 24.68 -17.45
CA TYR A 12 2.13 24.52 -16.01
C TYR A 12 2.67 25.85 -15.41
N CYS A 13 1.98 26.38 -14.39
CA CYS A 13 2.45 27.53 -13.64
C CYS A 13 3.34 27.08 -12.46
N LYS A 14 4.59 27.52 -12.44
CA LYS A 14 5.54 27.15 -11.39
C LYS A 14 5.19 27.68 -10.00
N VAL A 15 4.44 28.78 -9.92
CA VAL A 15 4.07 29.44 -8.65
C VAL A 15 2.88 28.77 -8.00
N CYS A 16 1.74 28.62 -8.71
CA CYS A 16 0.55 27.96 -8.13
C CYS A 16 0.49 26.46 -8.36
N GLY A 17 1.43 25.83 -9.04
CA GLY A 17 1.44 24.39 -9.25
C GLY A 17 0.38 23.87 -10.23
N CYS A 18 -0.42 24.72 -10.87
CA CYS A 18 -1.57 24.35 -11.69
C CYS A 18 -1.27 24.38 -13.19
N HIS A 19 -1.88 23.43 -13.94
CA HIS A 19 -2.01 23.53 -15.39
C HIS A 19 -3.17 24.48 -15.75
N LYS A 20 -2.89 25.55 -16.49
CA LYS A 20 -3.88 26.55 -16.92
C LYS A 20 -3.85 26.72 -18.43
N SER A 21 -4.96 27.22 -19.01
CA SER A 21 -5.04 27.52 -20.46
C SER A 21 -3.99 28.53 -20.88
N ASN A 22 -3.64 28.55 -22.16
CA ASN A 22 -2.65 29.49 -22.71
C ASN A 22 -3.02 30.95 -22.44
N GLU A 23 -4.29 31.30 -22.43
CA GLU A 23 -4.84 32.63 -22.16
C GLU A 23 -4.52 33.13 -20.75
N SER A 24 -4.28 32.21 -19.81
CA SER A 24 -3.91 32.52 -18.44
C SER A 24 -2.47 33.03 -18.30
N PHE A 25 -1.70 33.08 -19.37
CA PHE A 25 -0.31 33.57 -19.40
C PHE A 25 -0.13 34.80 -20.28
N THR A 26 0.80 35.69 -19.92
CA THR A 26 1.29 36.77 -20.78
C THR A 26 2.44 36.27 -21.64
N GLY A 27 2.87 37.03 -22.67
CA GLY A 27 4.05 36.66 -23.47
C GLY A 27 5.29 36.45 -22.61
N LYS A 28 5.53 37.28 -21.58
CA LYS A 28 6.59 37.10 -20.57
C LYS A 28 6.28 35.94 -19.63
N GLY A 29 5.01 35.73 -19.28
CA GLY A 29 4.54 34.63 -18.41
C GLY A 29 4.72 33.26 -19.04
N HIS A 30 4.57 33.13 -20.34
CA HIS A 30 4.88 31.89 -21.08
C HIS A 30 6.37 31.52 -20.96
N ALA A 31 7.26 32.49 -21.15
CA ALA A 31 8.70 32.24 -21.04
C ALA A 31 9.15 31.88 -19.62
N LEU A 32 8.52 32.48 -18.61
CA LEU A 32 8.80 32.26 -17.19
C LEU A 32 8.01 31.07 -16.60
N HIS A 33 6.99 30.57 -17.32
CA HIS A 33 6.03 29.59 -16.81
C HIS A 33 5.29 30.06 -15.55
N ILE A 34 4.81 31.33 -15.54
CA ILE A 34 4.06 31.93 -14.44
C ILE A 34 2.76 32.52 -15.01
N CYS A 35 1.60 32.14 -14.46
CA CYS A 35 0.32 32.66 -14.91
C CYS A 35 0.10 34.13 -14.49
N LYS A 36 -0.84 34.82 -15.14
CA LYS A 36 -1.16 36.24 -14.89
C LYS A 36 -1.45 36.55 -13.43
N GLU A 37 -2.28 35.73 -12.77
CA GLU A 37 -2.60 35.87 -11.35
C GLU A 37 -1.36 35.79 -10.46
N CYS A 38 -0.48 34.82 -10.72
CA CYS A 38 0.76 34.67 -9.97
C CYS A 38 1.79 35.75 -10.26
N GLN A 39 1.74 36.38 -11.43
CA GLN A 39 2.63 37.51 -11.78
C GLN A 39 2.28 38.78 -10.97
N SER A 40 1.04 38.93 -10.53
CA SER A 40 0.58 40.08 -9.71
C SER A 40 0.99 39.96 -8.24
N LEU A 41 1.41 38.76 -7.77
CA LEU A 41 1.85 38.56 -6.40
C LEU A 41 3.22 39.19 -6.14
N PRO A 42 3.52 39.60 -4.89
CA PRO A 42 4.86 40.00 -4.50
C PRO A 42 5.89 38.91 -4.82
N LYS A 43 7.10 39.31 -5.17
CA LYS A 43 8.16 38.37 -5.58
C LYS A 43 8.56 37.38 -4.48
N ASP A 44 8.53 37.81 -3.24
CA ASP A 44 8.81 36.96 -2.09
C ASP A 44 7.73 35.91 -1.87
N GLU A 45 6.46 36.24 -2.10
CA GLU A 45 5.33 35.30 -2.06
C GLU A 45 5.38 34.32 -3.24
N GLN A 46 5.70 34.79 -4.47
CA GLN A 46 5.91 33.89 -5.59
C GLN A 46 7.01 32.86 -5.30
N ALA A 47 8.12 33.33 -4.71
CA ALA A 47 9.24 32.46 -4.36
C ALA A 47 8.87 31.47 -3.26
N ASP A 48 8.03 31.85 -2.29
CA ASP A 48 7.59 30.98 -1.21
C ASP A 48 6.65 29.87 -1.72
N ARG A 49 5.67 30.23 -2.54
CA ARG A 49 4.77 29.26 -3.20
C ARG A 49 5.53 28.27 -4.09
N MET A 50 6.56 28.73 -4.79
CA MET A 50 7.41 27.83 -5.58
C MET A 50 8.15 26.83 -4.70
N ARG A 51 8.61 27.25 -3.51
CA ARG A 51 9.24 26.35 -2.54
C ARG A 51 8.24 25.37 -1.96
N CYS A 52 6.99 25.78 -1.67
CA CYS A 52 5.93 24.85 -1.28
C CYS A 52 5.73 23.74 -2.32
N ASN A 53 5.69 24.08 -3.61
CA ASN A 53 5.60 23.10 -4.69
C ASN A 53 6.83 22.17 -4.76
N GLU A 54 8.02 22.64 -4.38
CA GLU A 54 9.21 21.81 -4.31
C GLU A 54 9.14 20.86 -3.10
N VAL A 55 8.67 21.35 -1.94
CA VAL A 55 8.41 20.54 -0.74
C VAL A 55 7.42 19.42 -1.06
N GLU A 56 6.29 19.77 -1.69
CA GLU A 56 5.27 18.80 -2.09
C GLU A 56 5.84 17.70 -2.98
N ARG A 57 6.55 18.07 -4.04
CA ARG A 57 7.18 17.10 -4.96
C ARG A 57 8.22 16.22 -4.27
N ALA A 58 8.98 16.75 -3.32
CA ALA A 58 9.96 16.00 -2.56
C ALA A 58 9.27 15.04 -1.58
N ALA A 59 8.29 15.55 -0.81
CA ALA A 59 7.58 14.78 0.21
C ALA A 59 6.74 13.64 -0.36
N PHE A 60 6.10 13.84 -1.52
CA PHE A 60 5.23 12.82 -2.14
C PHE A 60 5.94 11.94 -3.17
N ARG A 61 7.26 12.12 -3.35
CA ARG A 61 8.04 11.17 -4.14
C ARG A 61 8.21 9.85 -3.39
N PHE A 62 7.98 8.75 -4.09
CA PHE A 62 8.18 7.42 -3.51
C PHE A 62 9.05 6.54 -4.43
N PRO A 63 10.14 5.94 -3.93
CA PRO A 63 10.75 6.23 -2.61
C PRO A 63 11.38 7.63 -2.57
N MET A 64 11.34 8.26 -1.39
CA MET A 64 12.05 9.51 -1.17
C MET A 64 13.57 9.30 -1.31
N ARG A 65 14.23 10.16 -2.07
CA ARG A 65 15.69 10.12 -2.25
C ARG A 65 16.35 10.89 -1.09
N ARG A 66 17.62 10.64 -0.85
CA ARG A 66 18.40 11.40 0.14
C ARG A 66 18.31 12.93 -0.10
N GLN A 67 18.35 13.36 -1.35
CA GLN A 67 18.22 14.77 -1.74
C GLN A 67 16.84 15.36 -1.38
N ASP A 68 15.78 14.56 -1.40
CA ASP A 68 14.43 15.00 -1.02
C ASP A 68 14.36 15.26 0.48
N TRP A 69 14.96 14.42 1.32
CA TRP A 69 15.09 14.62 2.76
C TRP A 69 15.95 15.87 3.08
N GLU A 70 17.11 16.02 2.44
CA GLU A 70 17.99 17.17 2.59
C GLU A 70 17.30 18.49 2.20
N LEU A 71 16.41 18.45 1.19
CA LEU A 71 15.62 19.61 0.76
C LEU A 71 14.62 20.01 1.86
N LEU A 72 13.85 19.04 2.39
CA LEU A 72 12.86 19.28 3.45
C LEU A 72 13.55 19.85 4.69
N GLU A 73 14.63 19.24 5.17
CA GLU A 73 15.39 19.71 6.33
C GLU A 73 15.99 21.13 6.12
N LYS A 74 16.51 21.39 4.93
CA LYS A 74 17.01 22.71 4.57
C LYS A 74 15.92 23.77 4.57
N TYR A 75 14.73 23.46 4.05
CA TYR A 75 13.63 24.43 3.96
C TYR A 75 12.99 24.65 5.31
N ALA A 76 12.74 23.61 6.10
CA ALA A 76 12.27 23.73 7.48
C ALA A 76 13.15 24.63 8.33
N LYS A 77 14.47 24.48 8.23
CA LYS A 77 15.44 25.31 8.99
C LYS A 77 15.56 26.74 8.46
N LYS A 78 15.68 26.89 7.11
CA LYS A 78 16.01 28.19 6.50
C LYS A 78 14.81 29.12 6.38
N TYR A 79 13.62 28.59 6.23
CA TYR A 79 12.39 29.33 5.97
C TYR A 79 11.33 29.09 7.06
N LYS A 80 11.76 28.82 8.31
CA LYS A 80 10.91 28.46 9.45
C LYS A 80 9.70 29.38 9.66
N ASP A 81 9.86 30.68 9.36
CA ASP A 81 8.83 31.70 9.52
C ASP A 81 7.99 31.94 8.25
N ARG A 82 8.19 31.12 7.21
CA ARG A 82 7.45 31.16 5.93
C ARG A 82 6.62 29.89 5.78
N GLU A 83 5.57 29.97 4.96
CA GLU A 83 4.71 28.82 4.68
C GLU A 83 5.49 27.60 4.16
N SER A 84 6.43 27.84 3.26
CA SER A 84 7.30 26.75 2.73
C SER A 84 8.15 26.04 3.80
N GLY A 85 8.58 26.75 4.82
CA GLY A 85 9.36 26.20 5.92
C GLY A 85 8.48 25.41 6.88
N LYS A 86 7.32 25.96 7.25
CA LYS A 86 6.32 25.27 8.07
C LYS A 86 5.85 23.99 7.39
N PHE A 87 5.51 24.07 6.12
CA PHE A 87 5.09 22.92 5.32
C PHE A 87 6.19 21.86 5.21
N ALA A 88 7.46 22.27 5.05
CA ALA A 88 8.56 21.32 5.04
C ALA A 88 8.74 20.62 6.40
N GLN A 89 8.56 21.35 7.51
CA GLN A 89 8.61 20.76 8.85
C GLN A 89 7.46 19.79 9.08
N GLU A 90 6.24 20.16 8.72
CA GLU A 90 5.06 19.30 8.79
C GLU A 90 5.28 17.97 8.03
N MET A 91 5.82 18.06 6.80
CA MET A 91 6.12 16.87 6.00
C MET A 91 7.21 15.99 6.62
N LEU A 92 8.23 16.61 7.23
CA LEU A 92 9.25 15.87 7.98
C LEU A 92 8.66 15.13 9.17
N ASP A 93 7.82 15.79 9.96
CA ASP A 93 7.20 15.24 11.15
C ASP A 93 6.24 14.10 10.80
N MET A 94 5.41 14.30 9.77
CA MET A 94 4.55 13.25 9.22
C MET A 94 5.35 12.02 8.77
N LYS A 95 6.46 12.23 8.06
CA LYS A 95 7.29 11.13 7.55
C LYS A 95 8.10 10.42 8.62
N ARG A 96 8.45 11.12 9.69
CA ARG A 96 9.16 10.58 10.86
C ARG A 96 8.22 9.92 11.87
N GLY A 97 6.90 10.06 11.68
CA GLY A 97 5.90 9.52 12.61
C GLY A 97 5.88 10.28 13.95
N VAL A 98 6.35 11.51 13.97
CA VAL A 98 6.24 12.40 15.11
C VAL A 98 4.86 13.04 15.02
N CYS A 99 3.93 12.63 15.89
CA CYS A 99 2.77 13.46 16.17
C CYS A 99 3.30 14.71 16.90
N VAL A 100 3.29 15.85 16.22
CA VAL A 100 3.46 17.14 16.88
C VAL A 100 2.16 17.37 17.63
N PRO A 101 2.17 17.54 18.96
CA PRO A 101 1.04 18.17 19.62
C PRO A 101 0.95 19.58 19.00
N GLU A 102 -0.20 19.98 18.53
CA GLU A 102 -0.47 21.39 18.25
C GLU A 102 -0.07 22.14 19.52
N GLU A 103 0.98 22.97 19.45
CA GLU A 103 1.18 24.03 20.44
C GLU A 103 -0.03 24.96 20.30
N VAL A 104 -1.01 24.72 21.14
CA VAL A 104 -2.08 25.66 21.39
C VAL A 104 -1.39 26.83 22.07
N ASP A 105 -1.31 27.98 21.39
CA ASP A 105 -0.94 29.23 22.04
C ASP A 105 -1.84 29.40 23.26
N GLU A 106 -1.23 29.33 24.44
CA GLU A 106 -1.87 29.69 25.70
C GLU A 106 -2.15 31.20 25.71
N GLU A 107 -3.08 31.67 24.91
CA GLU A 107 -3.87 32.82 25.27
C GLU A 107 -5.14 32.30 25.90
N THR A 108 -5.15 32.40 27.21
CA THR A 108 -6.22 32.15 28.13
C THR A 108 -7.52 32.85 27.71
N ASP A 109 -8.33 32.13 26.95
CA ASP A 109 -9.77 32.19 27.11
C ASP A 109 -10.17 30.96 27.93
N GLU A 110 -10.52 31.18 29.18
CA GLU A 110 -11.23 30.21 30.02
C GLU A 110 -12.56 29.87 29.34
N TRP A 111 -12.47 29.02 28.31
CA TRP A 111 -13.62 28.24 27.85
C TRP A 111 -13.70 27.03 28.74
N ASP A 112 -14.72 27.05 29.62
CA ASP A 112 -15.09 25.94 30.47
C ASP A 112 -14.90 24.59 29.74
N ASP A 113 -13.85 23.84 30.10
CA ASP A 113 -13.62 22.46 29.66
C ASP A 113 -14.74 21.51 30.05
N ASP A 114 -15.69 21.95 30.83
CA ASP A 114 -16.88 21.22 31.26
C ASP A 114 -18.05 21.23 30.23
N ILE A 115 -17.96 22.03 29.14
CA ILE A 115 -19.07 22.14 28.16
C ILE A 115 -18.94 21.13 26.99
N PHE A 116 -17.79 20.52 26.78
CA PHE A 116 -17.55 19.56 25.70
C PHE A 116 -17.15 18.15 26.14
N GLN A 117 -17.66 17.66 27.26
CA GLN A 117 -17.94 16.21 27.32
C GLN A 117 -19.10 15.93 26.37
N VAL A 118 -18.85 15.96 25.06
CA VAL A 118 -19.81 15.40 24.11
C VAL A 118 -19.97 13.95 24.47
N ALA A 119 -21.07 13.62 25.15
CA ALA A 119 -21.36 12.27 25.61
C ALA A 119 -21.25 11.32 24.42
N GLN A 120 -20.52 10.22 24.60
CA GLN A 120 -20.50 9.15 23.62
C GLN A 120 -21.91 8.59 23.53
N THR A 121 -22.58 8.82 22.40
CA THR A 121 -23.98 8.44 22.22
C THR A 121 -24.01 7.04 21.56
N PRO A 122 -24.61 6.01 22.21
CA PRO A 122 -24.84 4.74 21.54
C PRO A 122 -25.63 4.92 20.25
N PHE A 123 -25.31 4.12 19.21
CA PHE A 123 -26.03 4.19 17.94
C PHE A 123 -27.55 4.09 18.08
N SER A 124 -28.01 3.24 18.98
CA SER A 124 -29.47 3.06 19.29
C SER A 124 -30.18 4.31 19.80
N GLU A 125 -29.44 5.27 20.35
CA GLU A 125 -29.97 6.52 20.92
C GLU A 125 -29.90 7.69 19.93
N LEU A 126 -29.34 7.47 18.73
CA LEU A 126 -29.33 8.50 17.68
C LEU A 126 -30.73 8.77 17.13
N GLU A 127 -30.93 9.98 16.63
CA GLU A 127 -32.17 10.37 15.94
C GLU A 127 -32.40 9.50 14.69
N GLU A 128 -33.66 9.28 14.35
CA GLU A 128 -34.04 8.37 13.26
C GLU A 128 -33.45 8.78 11.91
N ASP A 129 -33.45 10.07 11.58
CA ASP A 129 -32.89 10.59 10.34
C ASP A 129 -31.38 10.30 10.23
N THR A 130 -30.66 10.44 11.34
CA THR A 130 -29.21 10.12 11.39
C THR A 130 -28.96 8.62 11.23
N ARG A 131 -29.77 7.79 11.89
CA ARG A 131 -29.67 6.33 11.74
C ARG A 131 -29.94 5.88 10.30
N THR A 132 -30.97 6.45 9.68
CA THR A 132 -31.32 6.18 8.27
C THR A 132 -30.17 6.55 7.34
N ALA A 133 -29.56 7.73 7.52
CA ALA A 133 -28.41 8.16 6.73
C ALA A 133 -27.20 7.24 6.92
N MET A 134 -26.97 6.72 8.14
CA MET A 134 -25.93 5.71 8.40
C MET A 134 -26.23 4.39 7.71
N GLU A 135 -27.49 3.95 7.70
CA GLU A 135 -27.91 2.71 7.05
C GLU A 135 -27.67 2.77 5.54
N GLU A 136 -28.07 3.85 4.88
CA GLU A 136 -27.83 4.08 3.46
C GLU A 136 -26.33 4.12 3.14
N LEU A 137 -25.56 4.87 3.90
CA LEU A 137 -24.10 4.98 3.72
C LEU A 137 -23.41 3.63 3.92
N LEU A 138 -23.85 2.82 4.87
CA LEU A 138 -23.34 1.49 5.12
C LEU A 138 -23.64 0.54 3.96
N GLU A 139 -24.88 0.52 3.45
CA GLU A 139 -25.29 -0.31 2.32
C GLU A 139 -24.49 0.04 1.06
N ASP A 140 -24.35 1.32 0.75
CA ASP A 140 -23.57 1.80 -0.40
C ASP A 140 -22.12 1.36 -0.33
N ASN A 141 -21.49 1.49 0.83
CA ASN A 141 -20.09 1.12 1.00
C ASN A 141 -19.86 -0.40 1.01
N ILE A 142 -20.75 -1.17 1.60
CA ILE A 142 -20.68 -2.63 1.53
C ILE A 142 -20.87 -3.09 0.07
N ASN A 143 -21.84 -2.52 -0.63
CA ASN A 143 -22.09 -2.84 -2.03
C ASN A 143 -20.89 -2.51 -2.92
N GLU A 144 -20.32 -1.29 -2.79
CA GLU A 144 -19.11 -0.89 -3.49
C GLU A 144 -17.93 -1.83 -3.16
N TYR A 145 -17.74 -2.16 -1.90
CA TYR A 145 -16.71 -3.10 -1.47
C TYR A 145 -16.87 -4.46 -2.12
N MET A 146 -18.09 -5.02 -2.13
CA MET A 146 -18.39 -6.30 -2.76
C MET A 146 -18.16 -6.26 -4.28
N MET A 147 -18.59 -5.18 -4.95
CA MET A 147 -18.38 -5.00 -6.39
C MET A 147 -16.90 -4.92 -6.76
N HIS A 148 -16.10 -4.23 -5.98
CA HIS A 148 -14.66 -4.08 -6.26
C HIS A 148 -13.82 -5.27 -5.84
N LYS A 149 -14.26 -6.02 -4.83
CA LYS A 149 -13.50 -7.13 -4.25
C LYS A 149 -13.99 -8.50 -4.70
N ASP A 150 -15.21 -8.57 -5.25
CA ASP A 150 -15.81 -9.81 -5.72
C ASP A 150 -15.92 -10.88 -4.61
N TYR A 151 -16.16 -10.42 -3.36
CA TYR A 151 -16.39 -11.28 -2.23
C TYR A 151 -17.22 -10.61 -1.13
N ILE A 152 -17.81 -11.44 -0.25
CA ILE A 152 -18.55 -10.97 0.93
C ILE A 152 -17.55 -10.50 2.00
N PRO A 153 -17.63 -9.26 2.50
CA PRO A 153 -16.79 -8.80 3.60
C PRO A 153 -17.07 -9.57 4.88
N GLU A 154 -16.02 -9.99 5.58
CA GLU A 154 -16.09 -10.74 6.83
C GLU A 154 -15.06 -10.25 7.84
N GLY A 155 -15.33 -10.47 9.11
CA GLY A 155 -14.38 -10.22 10.20
C GLY A 155 -13.85 -8.78 10.17
N LYS A 156 -12.56 -8.62 9.86
CA LYS A 156 -11.91 -7.30 9.91
C LYS A 156 -12.37 -6.36 8.81
N ASP A 157 -12.68 -6.86 7.62
CA ASP A 157 -13.15 -6.00 6.52
C ASP A 157 -14.50 -5.39 6.86
N LEU A 158 -15.39 -6.18 7.46
CA LEU A 158 -16.68 -5.71 7.94
C LEU A 158 -16.52 -4.67 9.05
N GLN A 159 -15.57 -4.90 9.96
CA GLN A 159 -15.23 -3.94 11.02
C GLN A 159 -14.66 -2.65 10.43
N ASP A 160 -13.71 -2.73 9.49
CA ASP A 160 -13.09 -1.56 8.85
C ASP A 160 -14.15 -0.73 8.10
N ILE A 161 -15.14 -1.36 7.42
CA ILE A 161 -16.26 -0.66 6.76
C ILE A 161 -17.17 0.00 7.80
N ALA A 162 -17.54 -0.72 8.86
CA ALA A 162 -18.41 -0.21 9.92
C ALA A 162 -17.76 0.98 10.66
N ASP A 163 -16.48 0.88 11.00
CA ASP A 163 -15.73 1.96 11.66
C ASP A 163 -15.61 3.19 10.75
N TRP A 164 -15.41 2.97 9.44
CA TRP A 164 -15.36 4.07 8.47
C TRP A 164 -16.73 4.79 8.36
N VAL A 165 -17.83 4.05 8.21
CA VAL A 165 -19.18 4.62 8.12
C VAL A 165 -19.51 5.42 9.37
N LEU A 166 -19.19 4.89 10.55
CA LEU A 166 -19.43 5.57 11.81
C LEU A 166 -18.64 6.88 11.90
N LYS A 167 -17.38 6.87 11.46
CA LYS A 167 -16.53 8.07 11.40
C LYS A 167 -17.09 9.10 10.44
N GLU A 168 -17.43 8.73 9.20
CA GLU A 168 -18.00 9.65 8.21
C GLU A 168 -19.31 10.29 8.72
N THR A 169 -20.17 9.50 9.39
CA THR A 169 -21.40 10.02 9.97
C THR A 169 -21.11 10.98 11.13
N ASN A 170 -20.19 10.64 12.02
CA ASN A 170 -19.78 11.52 13.11
C ASN A 170 -19.24 12.84 12.58
N ASP A 171 -18.39 12.81 11.55
CA ASP A 171 -17.82 14.01 10.93
C ASP A 171 -18.90 14.83 10.21
N THR A 172 -19.84 14.18 9.52
CA THR A 172 -20.92 14.85 8.78
C THR A 172 -21.96 15.53 9.69
N PHE A 173 -22.34 14.87 10.79
CA PHE A 173 -23.39 15.34 11.70
C PHE A 173 -22.83 15.93 13.00
N TYR A 174 -21.53 16.09 13.13
CA TYR A 174 -20.84 16.57 14.34
C TYR A 174 -21.21 15.78 15.60
N LEU A 175 -21.26 14.44 15.47
CA LEU A 175 -21.65 13.52 16.53
C LEU A 175 -20.42 12.81 17.13
N LYS A 176 -20.65 12.18 18.30
CA LYS A 176 -19.76 11.16 18.89
C LYS A 176 -20.51 9.84 19.09
N ALA A 177 -21.12 9.36 18.02
CA ALA A 177 -21.78 8.06 18.04
C ALA A 177 -20.76 6.92 18.23
N VAL A 178 -21.11 5.93 19.05
CA VAL A 178 -20.31 4.74 19.32
C VAL A 178 -21.08 3.47 18.93
N PRO A 179 -20.37 2.43 18.44
CA PRO A 179 -21.00 1.19 18.05
C PRO A 179 -21.59 0.47 19.29
N ASP A 180 -22.80 -0.04 19.12
CA ASP A 180 -23.50 -0.89 20.09
C ASP A 180 -24.06 -2.14 19.40
N ASP A 181 -24.86 -2.94 20.09
CA ASP A 181 -25.44 -4.16 19.53
C ASP A 181 -26.49 -3.87 18.43
N ALA A 182 -27.10 -2.67 18.44
CA ALA A 182 -28.01 -2.26 17.38
C ALA A 182 -27.21 -1.94 16.10
N TYR A 183 -26.09 -1.23 16.22
CA TYR A 183 -25.20 -0.98 15.09
C TYR A 183 -24.61 -2.26 14.48
N ARG A 184 -24.17 -3.21 15.32
CA ARG A 184 -23.67 -4.50 14.82
C ARG A 184 -24.72 -5.29 14.05
N ARG A 185 -25.97 -5.30 14.54
CA ARG A 185 -27.10 -5.94 13.81
C ARG A 185 -27.37 -5.22 12.49
N LEU A 186 -27.32 -3.91 12.45
CA LEU A 186 -27.46 -3.12 11.22
C LEU A 186 -26.43 -3.53 10.16
N VAL A 187 -25.15 -3.65 10.54
CA VAL A 187 -24.07 -4.10 9.65
C VAL A 187 -24.34 -5.51 9.11
N ASP A 188 -24.70 -6.46 9.98
CA ASP A 188 -25.03 -7.85 9.60
C ASP A 188 -26.26 -7.93 8.69
N ASP A 189 -27.26 -7.09 8.91
CA ASP A 189 -28.48 -7.06 8.10
C ASP A 189 -28.21 -6.44 6.73
N ALA A 190 -27.40 -5.38 6.66
CA ALA A 190 -26.98 -4.75 5.40
C ALA A 190 -26.22 -5.76 4.51
N VAL A 191 -25.27 -6.51 5.07
CA VAL A 191 -24.57 -7.57 4.35
C VAL A 191 -25.53 -8.63 3.83
N ARG A 192 -26.42 -9.15 4.69
CA ARG A 192 -27.40 -10.17 4.30
C ARG A 192 -28.33 -9.70 3.18
N LYS A 193 -28.79 -8.46 3.25
CA LYS A 193 -29.64 -7.82 2.25
C LYS A 193 -28.94 -7.76 0.89
N LEU A 194 -27.72 -7.23 0.86
CA LEU A 194 -26.94 -7.08 -0.36
C LEU A 194 -26.55 -8.44 -0.97
N VAL A 195 -26.14 -9.40 -0.16
CA VAL A 195 -25.88 -10.79 -0.63
C VAL A 195 -27.09 -11.40 -1.30
N LYS A 196 -28.30 -11.17 -0.73
CA LYS A 196 -29.54 -11.65 -1.32
C LYS A 196 -29.79 -11.01 -2.69
N VAL A 197 -29.68 -9.68 -2.80
CA VAL A 197 -29.85 -8.94 -4.06
C VAL A 197 -28.88 -9.46 -5.11
N TRP A 198 -27.60 -9.60 -4.77
CA TRP A 198 -26.57 -10.07 -5.71
C TRP A 198 -26.87 -11.48 -6.23
N LYS A 199 -27.36 -12.38 -5.36
CA LYS A 199 -27.74 -13.72 -5.79
C LYS A 199 -28.99 -13.74 -6.70
N GLU A 200 -29.95 -12.86 -6.43
CA GLU A 200 -31.15 -12.71 -7.27
C GLU A 200 -30.78 -12.15 -8.66
N ASP A 201 -29.78 -11.30 -8.73
CA ASP A 201 -29.24 -10.77 -10.00
C ASP A 201 -28.33 -11.77 -10.75
N GLY A 202 -28.11 -12.96 -10.20
CA GLY A 202 -27.27 -14.00 -10.78
C GLY A 202 -25.77 -13.72 -10.70
N LEU A 203 -25.36 -12.82 -9.81
CA LEU A 203 -23.95 -12.52 -9.58
C LEU A 203 -23.33 -13.59 -8.66
N GLU A 204 -22.15 -14.08 -9.05
CA GLU A 204 -21.37 -14.99 -8.22
C GLU A 204 -20.52 -14.18 -7.24
N ILE A 205 -20.76 -14.39 -5.94
CA ILE A 205 -19.98 -13.79 -4.87
C ILE A 205 -19.10 -14.87 -4.27
N ARG A 206 -17.78 -14.64 -4.28
CA ARG A 206 -16.83 -15.51 -3.60
C ARG A 206 -16.81 -15.22 -2.09
N THR A 207 -16.48 -16.24 -1.31
CA THR A 207 -16.19 -16.06 0.11
C THR A 207 -14.86 -15.29 0.23
N TYR A 208 -14.63 -14.66 1.38
CA TYR A 208 -13.38 -13.97 1.66
C TYR A 208 -12.16 -14.89 1.48
N ALA A 209 -12.26 -16.12 1.96
CA ALA A 209 -11.18 -17.11 1.82
C ALA A 209 -10.88 -17.44 0.36
N GLU A 210 -11.93 -17.62 -0.47
CA GLU A 210 -11.81 -17.90 -1.90
C GLU A 210 -11.24 -16.70 -2.67
N SER A 211 -11.66 -15.48 -2.31
CA SER A 211 -11.16 -14.26 -2.96
C SER A 211 -9.69 -13.99 -2.67
N LEU A 212 -9.15 -14.51 -1.57
CA LEU A 212 -7.73 -14.40 -1.23
C LEU A 212 -6.85 -15.39 -1.99
N THR A 213 -7.42 -16.52 -2.44
CA THR A 213 -6.68 -17.57 -3.14
C THR A 213 -6.29 -17.08 -4.53
N VAL A 214 -4.98 -17.07 -4.80
CA VAL A 214 -4.42 -16.68 -6.09
C VAL A 214 -4.06 -17.90 -6.91
N MET A 215 -3.53 -18.91 -6.26
CA MET A 215 -3.03 -20.13 -6.91
C MET A 215 -3.20 -21.33 -5.97
N GLU A 216 -3.20 -22.51 -6.57
CA GLU A 216 -3.14 -23.76 -5.82
C GLU A 216 -2.14 -24.73 -6.42
N THR A 217 -1.66 -25.65 -5.58
CA THR A 217 -0.86 -26.80 -5.98
C THR A 217 -1.48 -28.08 -5.40
N GLU A 218 -0.83 -29.22 -5.53
CA GLU A 218 -1.27 -30.46 -4.90
C GLU A 218 -1.42 -30.31 -3.37
N ARG A 219 -0.43 -29.67 -2.70
CA ARG A 219 -0.34 -29.61 -1.24
C ARG A 219 -0.56 -28.22 -0.65
N LEU A 220 -0.55 -27.16 -1.47
CA LEU A 220 -0.58 -25.77 -1.01
C LEU A 220 -1.76 -25.00 -1.57
N VAL A 221 -2.35 -24.17 -0.72
CA VAL A 221 -3.12 -22.99 -1.09
C VAL A 221 -2.17 -21.79 -1.04
N ILE A 222 -2.05 -21.05 -2.14
CA ILE A 222 -1.21 -19.88 -2.28
C ILE A 222 -2.14 -18.67 -2.37
N ARG A 223 -2.19 -17.88 -1.31
CA ARG A 223 -3.16 -16.78 -1.18
C ARG A 223 -2.51 -15.45 -0.82
N LYS A 224 -3.20 -14.37 -1.00
CA LYS A 224 -2.75 -13.07 -0.51
C LYS A 224 -2.47 -13.13 0.99
N ILE A 225 -1.40 -12.46 1.40
CA ILE A 225 -1.08 -12.25 2.83
C ILE A 225 -2.09 -11.28 3.41
N ILE A 226 -2.54 -11.53 4.64
CA ILE A 226 -3.44 -10.67 5.40
C ILE A 226 -2.80 -10.26 6.73
N ARG A 227 -3.34 -9.22 7.37
CA ARG A 227 -2.80 -8.74 8.66
C ARG A 227 -2.82 -9.80 9.76
N LYS A 228 -3.78 -10.73 9.71
CA LYS A 228 -3.88 -11.85 10.66
C LYS A 228 -2.67 -12.80 10.58
N ASP A 229 -1.97 -12.82 9.45
CA ASP A 229 -0.77 -13.66 9.25
C ASP A 229 0.47 -13.13 10.01
N THR A 230 0.41 -11.92 10.59
CA THR A 230 1.56 -11.28 11.26
C THR A 230 2.21 -12.21 12.29
N GLY A 231 1.43 -12.92 13.10
CA GLY A 231 1.95 -13.83 14.12
C GLY A 231 2.68 -15.04 13.53
N ALA A 232 2.09 -15.66 12.51
CA ALA A 232 2.68 -16.81 11.81
C ALA A 232 3.94 -16.39 11.03
N LEU A 233 3.90 -15.28 10.32
CA LEU A 233 5.06 -14.75 9.60
C LEU A 233 6.19 -14.33 10.56
N LEU A 234 5.86 -13.75 11.72
CA LEU A 234 6.86 -13.43 12.75
C LEU A 234 7.53 -14.70 13.29
N ALA A 235 6.77 -15.75 13.52
CA ALA A 235 7.32 -17.04 13.96
C ALA A 235 8.27 -17.68 12.93
N ILE A 236 8.13 -17.35 11.66
CA ILE A 236 8.99 -17.80 10.54
C ILE A 236 10.15 -16.82 10.34
N MET A 237 9.85 -15.57 10.06
CA MET A 237 10.84 -14.54 9.68
C MET A 237 11.66 -14.04 10.87
N GLY A 238 11.21 -14.26 12.10
CA GLY A 238 12.00 -13.97 13.30
C GLY A 238 13.17 -14.93 13.52
N LYS A 239 13.24 -16.04 12.76
CA LYS A 239 14.32 -17.03 12.86
C LYS A 239 15.54 -16.58 12.06
N PRO A 240 16.71 -16.36 12.69
CA PRO A 240 17.92 -15.95 11.97
C PRO A 240 18.34 -16.96 10.89
N GLU A 241 18.15 -18.26 11.13
CA GLU A 241 18.46 -19.32 10.17
C GLU A 241 17.55 -19.30 8.92
N VAL A 242 16.31 -18.79 9.04
CA VAL A 242 15.41 -18.60 7.90
C VAL A 242 15.77 -17.32 7.15
N MET A 243 16.11 -16.28 7.89
CA MET A 243 16.36 -14.94 7.35
C MET A 243 17.84 -14.62 7.18
N TYR A 244 18.70 -15.62 7.13
CA TYR A 244 20.15 -15.40 7.04
C TYR A 244 20.60 -14.58 5.82
N ALA A 245 19.85 -14.60 4.73
CA ALA A 245 20.11 -13.75 3.56
C ALA A 245 19.95 -12.24 3.88
N TRP A 246 19.20 -11.89 4.91
CA TRP A 246 19.08 -10.56 5.49
C TRP A 246 19.99 -10.33 6.70
N GLU A 247 20.81 -11.35 7.07
CA GLU A 247 21.79 -11.36 8.16
C GLU A 247 21.20 -11.24 9.58
N HIS A 248 19.88 -11.18 9.73
CA HIS A 248 19.18 -11.18 11.03
C HIS A 248 17.75 -11.70 10.89
N GLY A 249 17.17 -12.17 11.97
CA GLY A 249 15.74 -12.43 12.06
C GLY A 249 14.95 -11.14 12.19
N PHE A 250 13.83 -11.04 11.51
CA PHE A 250 12.98 -9.84 11.54
C PHE A 250 12.22 -9.71 12.88
N ASP A 251 12.18 -8.50 13.40
CA ASP A 251 11.31 -8.16 14.51
C ASP A 251 9.85 -7.94 14.08
N LYS A 252 8.97 -7.70 15.05
CA LYS A 252 7.52 -7.49 14.79
C LYS A 252 7.27 -6.24 13.92
N LYS A 253 8.09 -5.21 14.02
CA LYS A 253 7.97 -3.98 13.23
C LYS A 253 8.37 -4.24 11.77
N GLU A 254 9.47 -4.95 11.57
CA GLU A 254 9.96 -5.34 10.24
C GLU A 254 8.98 -6.25 9.52
N VAL A 255 8.39 -7.24 10.22
CA VAL A 255 7.35 -8.11 9.65
C VAL A 255 6.10 -7.31 9.25
N ARG A 256 5.65 -6.35 10.08
CA ARG A 256 4.54 -5.47 9.72
C ARG A 256 4.85 -4.63 8.48
N GLN A 257 6.06 -4.08 8.40
CA GLN A 257 6.51 -3.33 7.23
C GLN A 257 6.58 -4.22 5.99
N TRP A 258 7.03 -5.46 6.14
CA TRP A 258 7.05 -6.46 5.07
C TRP A 258 5.63 -6.71 4.54
N ILE A 259 4.67 -6.99 5.41
CA ILE A 259 3.26 -7.19 5.06
C ILE A 259 2.68 -5.96 4.34
N ASN A 260 2.93 -4.75 4.86
CA ASN A 260 2.46 -3.52 4.23
C ASN A 260 3.04 -3.33 2.82
N ARG A 261 4.31 -3.73 2.59
CA ARG A 261 4.90 -3.75 1.24
C ARG A 261 4.16 -4.72 0.31
N GLN A 262 3.70 -5.90 0.81
CA GLN A 262 2.92 -6.80 -0.02
C GLN A 262 1.57 -6.18 -0.39
N PHE A 263 0.88 -5.53 0.54
CA PHE A 263 -0.38 -4.83 0.22
C PHE A 263 -0.18 -3.74 -0.83
N ALA A 264 0.91 -2.99 -0.75
CA ALA A 264 1.25 -1.99 -1.77
C ALA A 264 1.50 -2.62 -3.14
N ARG A 265 2.23 -3.76 -3.19
CA ARG A 265 2.49 -4.51 -4.43
C ARG A 265 1.20 -5.07 -5.03
N TYR A 266 0.32 -5.67 -4.23
CA TYR A 266 -0.96 -6.19 -4.72
C TYR A 266 -1.82 -5.10 -5.37
N ARG A 267 -1.81 -3.88 -4.82
CA ARG A 267 -2.54 -2.74 -5.41
C ARG A 267 -1.89 -2.18 -6.67
N LYS A 268 -0.55 -2.09 -6.67
CA LYS A 268 0.19 -1.42 -7.74
C LYS A 268 0.48 -2.34 -8.91
N ASP A 269 0.92 -3.56 -8.61
CA ASP A 269 1.47 -4.50 -9.59
C ASP A 269 0.54 -5.69 -9.85
N GLY A 270 -0.49 -5.90 -9.00
CA GLY A 270 -1.39 -7.05 -9.05
C GLY A 270 -0.83 -8.30 -8.36
N TYR A 271 0.46 -8.35 -8.06
CA TYR A 271 1.14 -9.47 -7.43
C TYR A 271 2.16 -9.02 -6.37
N GLY A 272 2.69 -9.97 -5.62
CA GLY A 272 3.68 -9.80 -4.56
C GLY A 272 4.06 -11.15 -4.00
N TYR A 273 4.56 -11.20 -2.77
CA TYR A 273 4.70 -12.46 -2.03
C TYR A 273 3.33 -12.89 -1.51
N PHE A 274 3.01 -14.15 -1.67
CA PHE A 274 1.78 -14.81 -1.23
C PHE A 274 2.06 -15.76 -0.09
N ALA A 275 1.12 -15.93 0.83
CA ALA A 275 1.19 -16.90 1.90
C ALA A 275 1.08 -18.31 1.34
N LEU A 276 1.95 -19.22 1.81
CA LEU A 276 1.91 -20.65 1.53
C LEU A 276 1.20 -21.35 2.69
N VAL A 277 0.03 -21.87 2.42
CA VAL A 277 -0.82 -22.54 3.43
C VAL A 277 -0.97 -24.00 3.04
N LEU A 278 -0.67 -24.90 3.96
CA LEU A 278 -0.91 -26.34 3.74
C LEU A 278 -2.41 -26.60 3.55
N LYS A 279 -2.78 -27.38 2.53
CA LYS A 279 -4.15 -27.87 2.37
C LYS A 279 -4.54 -28.77 3.53
N ASP A 280 -3.59 -29.57 4.03
CA ASP A 280 -3.76 -30.36 5.22
C ASP A 280 -3.52 -29.50 6.48
N GLY A 281 -4.52 -29.30 7.27
CA GLY A 281 -4.48 -28.58 8.54
C GLY A 281 -4.42 -27.03 8.45
N GLY A 282 -4.44 -26.42 7.27
CA GLY A 282 -4.59 -24.98 7.08
C GLY A 282 -3.44 -24.12 7.66
N LYS A 283 -2.26 -24.73 7.92
CA LYS A 283 -1.13 -24.04 8.54
C LYS A 283 -0.34 -23.23 7.52
N LEU A 284 -0.06 -21.96 7.83
CA LEU A 284 0.86 -21.12 7.09
C LEU A 284 2.29 -21.60 7.38
N ILE A 285 3.02 -21.97 6.32
CA ILE A 285 4.39 -22.54 6.40
C ILE A 285 5.44 -21.64 5.74
N GLY A 286 5.04 -20.54 5.14
CA GLY A 286 5.96 -19.65 4.45
C GLY A 286 5.27 -18.71 3.50
N GLN A 287 6.03 -18.17 2.58
CA GLN A 287 5.58 -17.30 1.53
C GLN A 287 6.43 -17.47 0.26
N ALA A 288 5.84 -17.27 -0.90
CA ALA A 288 6.51 -17.20 -2.19
C ALA A 288 5.78 -16.26 -3.13
N GLY A 289 6.45 -15.71 -4.12
CA GLY A 289 5.79 -14.85 -5.09
C GLY A 289 6.76 -14.06 -5.94
N LEU A 290 6.21 -13.11 -6.67
CA LEU A 290 6.89 -12.29 -7.63
C LEU A 290 7.00 -10.85 -7.12
N MET A 291 8.07 -10.17 -7.51
CA MET A 291 8.22 -8.74 -7.21
C MET A 291 8.94 -8.02 -8.34
N LYS A 292 8.50 -6.80 -8.64
CA LYS A 292 9.27 -5.89 -9.49
C LYS A 292 10.55 -5.48 -8.81
N SER A 293 11.63 -5.48 -9.56
CA SER A 293 12.98 -5.15 -9.12
C SER A 293 13.72 -4.39 -10.20
N VAL A 294 14.90 -3.88 -9.87
CA VAL A 294 15.84 -3.31 -10.83
C VAL A 294 17.15 -4.08 -10.73
N ILE A 295 17.50 -4.78 -11.79
CA ILE A 295 18.71 -5.57 -11.90
C ILE A 295 19.64 -4.91 -12.92
N ASN A 296 20.83 -4.49 -12.49
CA ASN A 296 21.82 -3.82 -13.34
C ASN A 296 21.23 -2.64 -14.16
N GLY A 297 20.30 -1.88 -13.53
CA GLY A 297 19.68 -0.71 -14.15
C GLY A 297 18.43 -1.01 -15.02
N ASN A 298 18.07 -2.26 -15.22
CA ASN A 298 16.91 -2.67 -16.01
C ASN A 298 15.76 -3.14 -15.09
N GLU A 299 14.53 -2.85 -15.51
CA GLU A 299 13.35 -3.42 -14.83
C GLU A 299 13.30 -4.93 -15.02
N ALA A 300 13.04 -5.65 -13.95
CA ALA A 300 12.95 -7.10 -13.92
C ALA A 300 11.85 -7.56 -12.96
N VAL A 301 11.43 -8.81 -13.11
CA VAL A 301 10.55 -9.46 -12.12
C VAL A 301 11.32 -10.61 -11.48
N GLU A 302 11.40 -10.57 -10.17
CA GLU A 302 12.07 -11.59 -9.37
C GLU A 302 11.09 -12.51 -8.68
N LEU A 303 11.38 -13.81 -8.73
CA LEU A 303 10.75 -14.85 -7.92
C LEU A 303 11.52 -14.99 -6.60
N GLY A 304 10.80 -15.00 -5.48
CA GLY A 304 11.39 -15.27 -4.19
C GLY A 304 10.50 -16.18 -3.31
N TYR A 305 11.10 -16.81 -2.32
CA TYR A 305 10.41 -17.67 -1.36
C TYR A 305 11.14 -17.69 -0.02
N ILE A 306 10.35 -17.77 1.05
CA ILE A 306 10.80 -17.87 2.44
C ILE A 306 9.92 -18.91 3.12
N LEU A 307 10.52 -20.00 3.61
CA LEU A 307 9.78 -21.07 4.29
C LEU A 307 10.29 -21.28 5.70
N ASP A 308 9.39 -21.65 6.58
CA ASP A 308 9.72 -22.14 7.90
C ASP A 308 10.68 -23.33 7.79
N ASN A 309 11.80 -23.28 8.54
CA ASN A 309 12.83 -24.32 8.53
C ASN A 309 12.29 -25.71 8.91
N ALA A 310 11.19 -25.78 9.70
CA ALA A 310 10.51 -27.04 10.01
C ALA A 310 9.92 -27.75 8.76
N TYR A 311 9.75 -27.03 7.66
CA TYR A 311 9.20 -27.57 6.41
C TYR A 311 10.20 -27.66 5.27
N TRP A 312 11.49 -27.42 5.55
CA TRP A 312 12.56 -27.60 4.57
C TRP A 312 12.69 -29.06 4.16
N HIS A 313 13.33 -29.30 3.03
CA HIS A 313 13.58 -30.61 2.45
C HIS A 313 12.36 -31.50 2.11
N ASN A 314 11.14 -30.89 2.15
CA ASN A 314 9.89 -31.56 1.76
C ASN A 314 9.42 -31.19 0.35
N GLY A 315 10.19 -30.38 -0.39
CA GLY A 315 9.87 -29.96 -1.76
C GLY A 315 8.86 -28.81 -1.87
N TYR A 316 8.37 -28.26 -0.77
CA TYR A 316 7.36 -27.17 -0.80
C TYR A 316 7.87 -25.91 -1.50
N ALA A 317 9.13 -25.52 -1.30
CA ALA A 317 9.72 -24.37 -1.99
C ALA A 317 9.70 -24.54 -3.51
N THR A 318 10.13 -25.71 -4.01
CA THR A 318 10.13 -26.03 -5.44
C THR A 318 8.71 -26.08 -6.00
N GLU A 319 7.77 -26.65 -5.27
CA GLU A 319 6.37 -26.75 -5.65
C GLU A 319 5.73 -25.36 -5.80
N ALA A 320 5.93 -24.50 -4.77
CA ALA A 320 5.44 -23.12 -4.78
C ALA A 320 6.10 -22.28 -5.88
N ALA A 321 7.42 -22.35 -6.01
CA ALA A 321 8.19 -21.61 -7.00
C ALA A 321 7.75 -21.98 -8.43
N ARG A 322 7.58 -23.30 -8.72
CA ARG A 322 7.07 -23.75 -10.04
C ARG A 322 5.66 -23.23 -10.33
N ARG A 323 4.80 -23.19 -9.33
CA ARG A 323 3.44 -22.62 -9.51
C ARG A 323 3.50 -21.10 -9.74
N CYS A 324 4.38 -20.39 -9.04
CA CYS A 324 4.59 -18.96 -9.27
C CYS A 324 5.14 -18.67 -10.68
N LEU A 325 6.03 -19.50 -11.23
CA LEU A 325 6.49 -19.35 -12.61
C LEU A 325 5.36 -19.57 -13.61
N ARG A 326 4.52 -20.58 -13.41
CA ARG A 326 3.34 -20.76 -14.28
C ARG A 326 2.42 -19.54 -14.22
N TYR A 327 2.15 -19.02 -13.03
CA TYR A 327 1.37 -17.80 -12.86
C TYR A 327 2.01 -16.60 -13.59
N ALA A 328 3.34 -16.45 -13.51
CA ALA A 328 4.08 -15.42 -14.20
C ALA A 328 3.89 -15.49 -15.74
N PHE A 329 3.97 -16.69 -16.30
CA PHE A 329 3.95 -16.87 -17.75
C PHE A 329 2.54 -17.01 -18.35
N GLU A 330 1.63 -17.69 -17.64
CA GLU A 330 0.29 -17.99 -18.17
C GLU A 330 -0.73 -16.90 -17.84
N GLU A 331 -0.63 -16.28 -16.64
CA GLU A 331 -1.63 -15.34 -16.16
C GLU A 331 -1.15 -13.87 -16.22
N LEU A 332 0.17 -13.60 -16.01
CA LEU A 332 0.74 -12.26 -16.09
C LEU A 332 1.43 -11.95 -17.43
N ASP A 333 1.54 -12.92 -18.31
CA ASP A 333 2.21 -12.84 -19.65
C ASP A 333 3.66 -12.31 -19.59
N LEU A 334 4.37 -12.57 -18.48
CA LEU A 334 5.77 -12.19 -18.36
C LEU A 334 6.62 -13.03 -19.31
N GLN A 335 7.66 -12.43 -19.90
CA GLN A 335 8.53 -13.11 -20.85
C GLN A 335 9.71 -13.79 -20.17
N GLU A 336 10.13 -13.28 -19.03
CA GLU A 336 11.24 -13.81 -18.24
C GLU A 336 11.06 -13.52 -16.74
N VAL A 337 11.65 -14.36 -15.90
CA VAL A 337 11.65 -14.24 -14.45
C VAL A 337 13.05 -14.50 -13.93
N TYR A 338 13.46 -13.71 -12.95
CA TYR A 338 14.78 -13.80 -12.31
C TYR A 338 14.70 -14.30 -10.87
N CYS A 339 15.82 -14.79 -10.36
CA CYS A 339 16.07 -14.98 -8.93
C CYS A 339 17.45 -14.39 -8.60
N SER A 340 17.53 -13.58 -7.56
CA SER A 340 18.77 -13.07 -6.99
C SER A 340 19.10 -13.89 -5.74
N ILE A 341 20.17 -14.66 -5.77
CA ILE A 341 20.49 -15.66 -4.76
C ILE A 341 21.90 -15.41 -4.21
N ARG A 342 22.05 -15.32 -2.88
CA ARG A 342 23.36 -15.27 -2.23
C ARG A 342 24.18 -16.53 -2.61
N PRO A 343 25.48 -16.40 -2.95
CA PRO A 343 26.29 -17.54 -3.37
C PRO A 343 26.35 -18.70 -2.36
N GLU A 344 26.26 -18.39 -1.08
CA GLU A 344 26.23 -19.35 0.02
C GLU A 344 24.86 -20.03 0.22
N ASN A 345 23.79 -19.53 -0.44
CA ASN A 345 22.44 -20.09 -0.34
C ASN A 345 22.24 -21.28 -1.28
N ILE A 346 22.94 -22.36 -1.00
CA ILE A 346 22.86 -23.59 -1.80
C ILE A 346 21.44 -24.16 -1.89
N SER A 347 20.65 -24.00 -0.84
CA SER A 347 19.25 -24.47 -0.84
C SER A 347 18.41 -23.73 -1.89
N SER A 348 18.50 -22.40 -1.98
CA SER A 348 17.80 -21.62 -2.99
C SER A 348 18.34 -21.87 -4.40
N ILE A 349 19.66 -22.06 -4.55
CA ILE A 349 20.25 -22.45 -5.83
C ILE A 349 19.62 -23.75 -6.35
N ARG A 350 19.53 -24.77 -5.50
CA ARG A 350 18.89 -26.05 -5.88
C ARG A 350 17.42 -25.89 -6.25
N VAL A 351 16.69 -25.02 -5.59
CA VAL A 351 15.29 -24.73 -5.96
C VAL A 351 15.24 -24.08 -7.33
N ALA A 352 16.08 -23.05 -7.59
CA ALA A 352 16.13 -22.38 -8.88
C ALA A 352 16.46 -23.35 -10.02
N GLU A 353 17.45 -24.22 -9.83
CA GLU A 353 17.83 -25.27 -10.80
C GLU A 353 16.70 -26.29 -11.01
N ALA A 354 15.98 -26.69 -9.95
CA ALA A 354 14.87 -27.65 -10.00
C ALA A 354 13.62 -27.10 -10.72
N ILE A 355 13.53 -25.80 -10.94
CA ILE A 355 12.48 -25.14 -11.72
C ILE A 355 13.00 -24.59 -13.05
N ASP A 356 14.10 -25.18 -13.54
CA ASP A 356 14.72 -24.94 -14.85
C ASP A 356 15.33 -23.53 -15.05
N MET A 357 15.54 -22.76 -13.98
CA MET A 357 16.26 -21.50 -14.06
C MET A 357 17.75 -21.74 -14.35
N LYS A 358 18.34 -20.88 -15.15
CA LYS A 358 19.76 -20.98 -15.56
C LYS A 358 20.55 -19.78 -15.01
N PRO A 359 21.81 -19.99 -14.59
CA PRO A 359 22.65 -18.89 -14.19
C PRO A 359 22.88 -17.95 -15.38
N CYS A 360 22.72 -16.63 -15.16
CA CYS A 360 22.85 -15.61 -16.21
C CYS A 360 23.72 -14.41 -15.80
N GLY A 361 24.44 -14.51 -14.69
CA GLY A 361 25.35 -13.47 -14.23
C GLY A 361 25.34 -13.27 -12.73
N SER A 362 25.66 -12.07 -12.31
CA SER A 362 25.64 -11.65 -10.90
C SER A 362 25.37 -10.16 -10.81
N HIS A 363 24.91 -9.73 -9.65
CA HIS A 363 24.79 -8.32 -9.29
C HIS A 363 25.02 -8.13 -7.79
N THR A 364 25.24 -6.89 -7.40
CA THR A 364 25.43 -6.54 -5.99
C THR A 364 24.22 -5.75 -5.49
N ILE A 365 23.60 -6.22 -4.42
CA ILE A 365 22.54 -5.50 -3.71
C ILE A 365 23.18 -4.78 -2.53
N ILE A 366 22.85 -3.51 -2.34
CA ILE A 366 23.25 -2.75 -1.15
C ILE A 366 22.13 -2.88 -0.12
N TYR A 367 22.41 -3.55 0.99
CA TYR A 367 21.48 -3.72 2.09
C TYR A 367 22.10 -3.19 3.38
N ASN A 368 21.42 -2.25 4.05
CA ASN A 368 21.93 -1.57 5.26
C ASN A 368 23.35 -1.03 5.10
N GLY A 369 23.69 -0.50 3.91
CA GLY A 369 25.01 0.05 3.59
C GLY A 369 26.09 -0.99 3.31
N LYS A 370 25.76 -2.28 3.32
CA LYS A 370 26.67 -3.39 3.02
C LYS A 370 26.43 -3.90 1.60
N GLU A 371 27.50 -4.10 0.86
CA GLU A 371 27.46 -4.76 -0.45
C GLU A 371 27.26 -6.26 -0.27
N MET A 372 26.22 -6.78 -0.92
CA MET A 372 25.89 -8.20 -0.90
C MET A 372 25.90 -8.75 -2.33
N PRO A 373 26.88 -9.55 -2.70
CA PRO A 373 26.90 -10.19 -4.01
C PRO A 373 25.80 -11.25 -4.13
N HIS A 374 25.13 -11.29 -5.28
CA HIS A 374 24.10 -12.26 -5.62
C HIS A 374 24.39 -12.88 -6.98
N LEU A 375 24.24 -14.19 -7.05
CA LEU A 375 24.13 -14.90 -8.32
C LEU A 375 22.78 -14.62 -8.93
N LEU A 376 22.73 -14.40 -10.23
CA LEU A 376 21.52 -14.16 -10.96
C LEU A 376 21.13 -15.39 -11.75
N TYR A 377 19.93 -15.87 -11.53
CA TYR A 377 19.29 -16.96 -12.28
C TYR A 377 18.12 -16.42 -13.07
N LYS A 378 17.90 -16.99 -14.26
CA LYS A 378 16.80 -16.59 -15.16
C LYS A 378 16.09 -17.82 -15.74
N VAL A 379 14.81 -17.68 -15.99
CA VAL A 379 14.03 -18.55 -16.86
C VAL A 379 13.18 -17.72 -17.80
N GLU A 380 13.08 -18.12 -19.05
CA GLU A 380 12.27 -17.49 -20.07
C GLU A 380 10.97 -18.26 -20.28
N LYS A 381 9.92 -17.55 -20.72
CA LYS A 381 8.66 -18.16 -21.08
C LYS A 381 8.89 -19.19 -22.19
N PRO A 382 8.46 -20.45 -22.01
CA PRO A 382 8.57 -21.44 -23.07
C PRO A 382 7.89 -20.96 -24.36
N MET A 383 8.59 -21.04 -25.48
CA MET A 383 7.94 -20.82 -26.78
C MET A 383 6.85 -21.88 -26.97
N GLN A 384 5.65 -21.41 -27.29
CA GLN A 384 4.50 -22.28 -27.60
C GLN A 384 4.68 -22.99 -28.93
#